data_6a5f9bccbf0dcc543ce659cbc169eef9
#
_entry.id   6a5f9bccbf0dcc543ce659cbc169eef9
#
_cell.length_a   1.000
_cell.length_b   1.000
_cell.length_c   1.000
_cell.angle_alpha   90.00
_cell.angle_beta   90.00
_cell.angle_gamma   90.00
#
_symmetry.space_group_name_H-M   'P 1'
#
loop_
_entity.id
_entity.type
_entity.pdbx_description
1 polymer ?
#
loop_
_entity_poly.entity_id
_entity_poly.type
_entity_poly.pdbx_seq_one_letter_code
_entity_poly.pdbx_strand_id
1 'polypeptide(L)'
;MAKAFSVASWNVEHFGKDPSKVDGVVEYLASQKADLVALYEVEGKEVFRALVPALPKHQFHVTEGEQTQEILVGIKQGFSAWVTQKLEFQSGQSTLRPGVLVTVSVAGQLYPLLFLHLKSMSDPKGFGLRDDMIERACSFRSTLDKAAGGAGKANYLFMGDL
;
A
#
# COMPACT_ATOMS: atom_id res chain seq x y z
N MET A 1 -10.63 21.36 11.57
CA MET A 1 -11.22 20.15 10.96
C MET A 1 -10.77 18.94 11.77
N ALA A 2 -11.66 18.02 12.09
CA ALA A 2 -11.28 16.78 12.76
C ALA A 2 -10.50 15.91 11.76
N LYS A 3 -9.45 15.23 12.25
CA LYS A 3 -8.66 14.26 11.50
C LYS A 3 -9.57 13.07 11.13
N ALA A 4 -9.67 12.71 9.86
CA ALA A 4 -10.42 11.54 9.43
C ALA A 4 -9.68 10.22 9.82
N PHE A 5 -8.42 10.11 9.41
CA PHE A 5 -7.50 9.02 9.76
C PHE A 5 -6.06 9.43 9.39
N SER A 6 -5.10 8.59 9.72
CA SER A 6 -3.69 8.78 9.36
C SER A 6 -3.15 7.56 8.63
N VAL A 7 -2.21 7.81 7.72
CA VAL A 7 -1.51 6.78 6.95
C VAL A 7 -0.02 6.96 7.12
N ALA A 8 0.71 5.88 7.43
CA ALA A 8 2.15 5.78 7.32
C ALA A 8 2.48 4.89 6.11
N SER A 9 3.25 5.42 5.17
CA SER A 9 3.69 4.73 3.95
C SER A 9 5.21 4.74 3.93
N TRP A 10 5.86 3.55 3.91
CA TRP A 10 7.30 3.46 4.10
C TRP A 10 7.90 2.27 3.35
N ASN A 11 8.93 2.50 2.52
CA ASN A 11 9.80 1.44 2.05
C ASN A 11 10.80 1.09 3.16
N VAL A 12 10.78 -0.14 3.61
CA VAL A 12 11.55 -0.64 4.76
C VAL A 12 12.72 -1.51 4.34
N GLU A 13 13.09 -1.46 3.08
CA GLU A 13 14.24 -2.11 2.46
C GLU A 13 14.46 -3.57 2.94
N HIS A 14 13.98 -4.52 2.13
CA HIS A 14 14.10 -5.96 2.42
C HIS A 14 13.59 -6.38 3.82
N PHE A 15 12.42 -5.90 4.21
CA PHE A 15 11.85 -6.16 5.53
C PHE A 15 11.57 -7.65 5.75
N GLY A 16 12.24 -8.21 6.72
CA GLY A 16 12.18 -9.63 7.05
C GLY A 16 13.40 -10.44 6.60
N LYS A 17 14.23 -9.92 5.68
CA LYS A 17 15.46 -10.57 5.25
C LYS A 17 16.55 -10.54 6.32
N ASP A 18 16.66 -9.43 7.05
CA ASP A 18 17.58 -9.27 8.17
C ASP A 18 16.79 -9.16 9.48
N PRO A 19 16.75 -10.23 10.30
CA PRO A 19 16.01 -10.23 11.56
C PRO A 19 16.46 -9.12 12.53
N SER A 20 17.73 -8.70 12.47
CA SER A 20 18.25 -7.67 13.38
C SER A 20 17.64 -6.28 13.16
N LYS A 21 17.10 -6.02 11.97
CA LYS A 21 16.43 -4.77 11.61
C LYS A 21 14.95 -4.77 11.94
N VAL A 22 14.34 -5.93 12.08
CA VAL A 22 12.88 -6.07 12.20
C VAL A 22 12.35 -5.35 13.44
N ASP A 23 12.96 -5.55 14.59
CA ASP A 23 12.49 -4.97 15.84
C ASP A 23 12.52 -3.44 15.81
N GLY A 24 13.61 -2.84 15.31
CA GLY A 24 13.73 -1.38 15.18
C GLY A 24 12.70 -0.76 14.22
N VAL A 25 12.43 -1.42 13.09
CA VAL A 25 11.41 -1.01 12.13
C VAL A 25 10.03 -1.06 12.79
N VAL A 26 9.72 -2.14 13.47
CA VAL A 26 8.42 -2.35 14.14
C VAL A 26 8.20 -1.36 15.27
N GLU A 27 9.23 -1.11 16.10
CA GLU A 27 9.17 -0.12 17.18
C GLU A 27 8.91 1.29 16.63
N TYR A 28 9.66 1.69 15.60
CA TYR A 28 9.46 2.98 14.96
C TYR A 28 8.06 3.10 14.36
N LEU A 29 7.60 2.07 13.65
CA LEU A 29 6.26 2.04 13.06
C LEU A 29 5.17 2.17 14.12
N ALA A 30 5.30 1.45 15.25
CA ALA A 30 4.37 1.53 16.36
C ALA A 30 4.32 2.93 16.99
N SER A 31 5.48 3.62 17.05
CA SER A 31 5.59 4.99 17.57
C SER A 31 4.80 6.01 16.73
N GLN A 32 4.60 5.76 15.44
CA GLN A 32 3.85 6.65 14.54
C GLN A 32 2.35 6.67 14.86
N LYS A 33 1.82 5.67 15.54
CA LYS A 33 0.39 5.55 15.93
C LYS A 33 -0.56 5.77 14.75
N ALA A 34 -0.13 5.39 13.55
CA ALA A 34 -0.91 5.52 12.33
C ALA A 34 -2.14 4.61 12.37
N ASP A 35 -3.23 5.05 11.74
CA ASP A 35 -4.45 4.26 11.66
C ASP A 35 -4.35 3.23 10.51
N LEU A 36 -3.63 3.59 9.43
CA LEU A 36 -3.24 2.68 8.36
C LEU A 36 -1.73 2.71 8.19
N VAL A 37 -1.15 1.56 7.87
CA VAL A 37 0.27 1.43 7.53
C VAL A 37 0.40 0.73 6.19
N ALA A 38 1.36 1.15 5.37
CA ALA A 38 1.74 0.48 4.14
C ALA A 38 3.26 0.35 4.11
N LEU A 39 3.74 -0.88 3.98
CA LEU A 39 5.17 -1.21 3.95
C LEU A 39 5.49 -1.84 2.61
N TYR A 40 6.62 -1.44 2.02
CA TYR A 40 7.12 -1.98 0.75
C TYR A 40 8.40 -2.77 0.99
N GLU A 41 8.69 -3.68 0.09
CA GLU A 41 9.79 -4.64 0.19
C GLU A 41 9.68 -5.58 1.39
N VAL A 42 8.46 -6.03 1.67
CA VAL A 42 8.23 -7.03 2.72
C VAL A 42 8.55 -8.41 2.17
N GLU A 43 9.45 -9.12 2.84
CA GLU A 43 9.90 -10.47 2.45
C GLU A 43 9.45 -11.52 3.46
N GLY A 44 8.59 -12.42 2.99
CA GLY A 44 8.12 -13.56 3.78
C GLY A 44 7.08 -13.20 4.85
N LYS A 45 6.62 -14.24 5.54
CA LYS A 45 5.54 -14.15 6.54
C LYS A 45 6.07 -13.96 7.97
N GLU A 46 7.37 -14.06 8.18
CA GLU A 46 7.98 -13.97 9.52
C GLU A 46 7.83 -12.60 10.16
N VAL A 47 7.71 -11.56 9.33
CA VAL A 47 7.47 -10.19 9.80
C VAL A 47 6.19 -10.04 10.62
N PHE A 48 5.20 -10.91 10.43
CA PHE A 48 3.98 -10.90 11.23
C PHE A 48 4.21 -11.26 12.69
N ARG A 49 5.26 -12.05 13.00
CA ARG A 49 5.63 -12.38 14.39
C ARG A 49 6.01 -11.15 15.20
N ALA A 50 6.61 -10.15 14.56
CA ALA A 50 6.97 -8.90 15.21
C ALA A 50 5.84 -7.84 15.11
N LEU A 51 5.17 -7.76 13.97
CA LEU A 51 4.11 -6.75 13.73
C LEU A 51 2.86 -6.98 14.58
N VAL A 52 2.38 -8.22 14.69
CA VAL A 52 1.12 -8.50 15.40
C VAL A 52 1.17 -8.13 16.88
N PRO A 53 2.23 -8.47 17.64
CA PRO A 53 2.33 -8.03 19.02
C PRO A 53 2.51 -6.51 19.19
N ALA A 54 3.25 -5.87 18.29
CA ALA A 54 3.54 -4.44 18.37
C ALA A 54 2.35 -3.55 17.95
N LEU A 55 1.53 -4.05 17.03
CA LEU A 55 0.34 -3.37 16.51
C LEU A 55 -0.92 -4.24 16.72
N PRO A 56 -1.28 -4.58 17.97
CA PRO A 56 -2.29 -5.60 18.26
C PRO A 56 -3.71 -5.21 17.83
N LYS A 57 -3.91 -3.95 17.47
CA LYS A 57 -5.19 -3.44 16.95
C LYS A 57 -5.23 -3.33 15.44
N HIS A 58 -4.22 -3.84 14.72
CA HIS A 58 -4.22 -3.83 13.26
C HIS A 58 -4.47 -5.21 12.68
N GLN A 59 -5.17 -5.25 11.57
CA GLN A 59 -5.28 -6.40 10.69
C GLN A 59 -4.33 -6.18 9.52
N PHE A 60 -3.58 -7.21 9.15
CA PHE A 60 -2.56 -7.13 8.13
C PHE A 60 -2.95 -7.94 6.89
N HIS A 61 -2.66 -7.37 5.73
CA HIS A 61 -2.78 -8.00 4.43
C HIS A 61 -1.46 -7.82 3.68
N VAL A 62 -1.03 -8.84 2.96
CA VAL A 62 0.17 -8.79 2.10
C VAL A 62 -0.25 -9.19 0.70
N THR A 63 0.33 -8.54 -0.31
CA THR A 63 0.16 -8.96 -1.70
C THR A 63 0.79 -10.34 -1.92
N GLU A 64 0.33 -11.02 -2.95
CA GLU A 64 0.90 -12.27 -3.43
C GLU A 64 1.26 -12.12 -4.90
N GLY A 65 2.53 -12.33 -5.22
CA GLY A 65 3.07 -12.26 -6.57
C GLY A 65 4.25 -13.22 -6.75
N GLU A 66 4.82 -13.23 -7.95
CA GLU A 66 6.02 -14.04 -8.27
C GLU A 66 7.29 -13.47 -7.62
N GLN A 67 7.26 -12.21 -7.19
CA GLN A 67 8.36 -11.53 -6.52
C GLN A 67 8.32 -11.81 -5.01
N THR A 68 9.48 -11.66 -4.36
CA THR A 68 9.61 -11.84 -2.91
C THR A 68 9.37 -10.57 -2.10
N GLN A 69 9.43 -9.41 -2.76
CA GLN A 69 9.29 -8.09 -2.12
C GLN A 69 7.86 -7.58 -2.29
N GLU A 70 7.00 -7.88 -1.35
CA GLU A 70 5.57 -7.60 -1.42
C GLU A 70 5.20 -6.26 -0.75
N ILE A 71 3.94 -5.82 -0.96
CA ILE A 71 3.34 -4.69 -0.25
C ILE A 71 2.51 -5.27 0.89
N LEU A 72 2.80 -4.83 2.12
CA LEU A 72 2.01 -5.16 3.29
C LEU A 72 1.21 -3.93 3.71
N VAL A 73 -0.08 -4.10 3.94
CA VAL A 73 -0.94 -3.07 4.52
C VAL A 73 -1.49 -3.53 5.87
N GLY A 74 -1.49 -2.63 6.84
CA GLY A 74 -2.11 -2.83 8.14
C GLY A 74 -3.22 -1.81 8.37
N ILE A 75 -4.38 -2.27 8.82
CA ILE A 75 -5.57 -1.45 9.03
C ILE A 75 -5.99 -1.59 10.49
N LYS A 76 -6.07 -0.48 11.19
CA LYS A 76 -6.48 -0.44 12.59
C LYS A 76 -7.95 -0.84 12.73
N GLN A 77 -8.25 -1.61 13.75
CA GLN A 77 -9.61 -1.99 14.13
C GLN A 77 -10.50 -0.76 14.36
N GLY A 78 -11.76 -0.87 13.97
CA GLY A 78 -12.72 0.22 14.04
C GLY A 78 -12.92 0.97 12.72
N PHE A 79 -12.08 0.74 11.73
CA PHE A 79 -12.33 1.20 10.36
C PHE A 79 -13.02 0.12 9.53
N SER A 80 -14.06 0.51 8.80
CA SER A 80 -14.60 -0.31 7.72
C SER A 80 -13.74 -0.10 6.49
N ALA A 81 -13.07 -1.15 6.03
CA ALA A 81 -12.18 -1.08 4.88
C ALA A 81 -12.25 -2.33 4.02
N TRP A 82 -11.98 -2.17 2.73
CA TRP A 82 -11.87 -3.24 1.75
C TRP A 82 -10.48 -3.21 1.16
N VAL A 83 -9.84 -4.36 1.09
CA VAL A 83 -8.50 -4.53 0.51
C VAL A 83 -8.64 -5.32 -0.79
N THR A 84 -8.07 -4.81 -1.86
CA THR A 84 -8.07 -5.45 -3.18
C THR A 84 -6.67 -5.40 -3.77
N GLN A 85 -6.14 -6.56 -4.14
CA GLN A 85 -4.91 -6.64 -4.93
C GLN A 85 -5.22 -6.26 -6.39
N LYS A 86 -4.41 -5.40 -6.98
CA LYS A 86 -4.62 -4.78 -8.29
C LYS A 86 -3.53 -5.21 -9.26
N LEU A 87 -3.81 -6.30 -10.02
CA LEU A 87 -2.86 -6.87 -10.97
C LEU A 87 -2.59 -5.98 -12.18
N GLU A 88 -3.52 -5.09 -12.54
CA GLU A 88 -3.35 -4.16 -13.64
C GLU A 88 -2.12 -3.24 -13.49
N PHE A 89 -1.60 -3.07 -12.28
CA PHE A 89 -0.39 -2.29 -12.01
C PHE A 89 0.91 -3.07 -12.25
N GLN A 90 0.82 -4.33 -12.63
CA GLN A 90 1.98 -5.11 -13.11
C GLN A 90 2.38 -4.78 -14.55
N SER A 91 1.68 -3.88 -15.23
CA SER A 91 2.00 -3.43 -16.61
C SER A 91 2.18 -4.59 -17.60
N GLY A 92 1.38 -5.65 -17.43
CA GLY A 92 1.46 -6.88 -18.25
C GLY A 92 2.66 -7.78 -17.96
N GLN A 93 3.40 -7.53 -16.90
CA GLN A 93 4.55 -8.35 -16.47
C GLN A 93 4.26 -8.94 -15.08
N SER A 94 4.00 -10.25 -15.02
CA SER A 94 3.72 -10.96 -13.75
C SER A 94 4.87 -10.86 -12.72
N THR A 95 6.08 -10.59 -13.21
CA THR A 95 7.27 -10.35 -12.38
C THR A 95 7.30 -8.98 -11.70
N LEU A 96 6.36 -8.07 -12.02
CA LEU A 96 6.20 -6.83 -11.27
C LEU A 96 5.21 -7.02 -10.11
N ARG A 97 5.34 -6.18 -9.12
CA ARG A 97 4.47 -6.23 -7.94
C ARG A 97 3.09 -5.71 -8.28
N PRO A 98 2.02 -6.36 -7.80
CA PRO A 98 0.67 -5.79 -7.89
C PRO A 98 0.55 -4.54 -7.00
N GLY A 99 -0.38 -3.66 -7.34
CA GLY A 99 -0.80 -2.61 -6.43
C GLY A 99 -1.75 -3.12 -5.35
N VAL A 100 -1.92 -2.36 -4.27
CA VAL A 100 -2.95 -2.60 -3.25
C VAL A 100 -3.89 -1.41 -3.18
N LEU A 101 -5.17 -1.65 -3.43
CA LEU A 101 -6.22 -0.67 -3.19
C LEU A 101 -6.87 -0.94 -1.83
N VAL A 102 -6.78 0.02 -0.92
CA VAL A 102 -7.52 0.02 0.34
C VAL A 102 -8.59 1.10 0.27
N THR A 103 -9.85 0.72 0.27
CA THR A 103 -10.94 1.69 0.35
C THR A 103 -11.43 1.77 1.78
N VAL A 104 -11.22 2.91 2.42
CA VAL A 104 -11.64 3.17 3.82
C VAL A 104 -12.95 3.95 3.82
N SER A 105 -13.88 3.55 4.68
CA SER A 105 -15.13 4.29 4.92
C SER A 105 -15.04 5.04 6.25
N VAL A 106 -15.21 6.36 6.20
CA VAL A 106 -15.25 7.22 7.40
C VAL A 106 -16.43 8.19 7.27
N ALA A 107 -17.32 8.19 8.25
CA ALA A 107 -18.49 9.08 8.29
C ALA A 107 -19.31 9.09 6.98
N GLY A 108 -19.47 7.93 6.34
CA GLY A 108 -20.21 7.77 5.09
C GLY A 108 -19.45 8.20 3.84
N GLN A 109 -18.22 8.67 3.97
CA GLN A 109 -17.34 8.99 2.85
C GLN A 109 -16.37 7.84 2.57
N LEU A 110 -16.10 7.59 1.29
CA LEU A 110 -15.14 6.59 0.84
C LEU A 110 -13.81 7.25 0.46
N TYR A 111 -12.72 6.65 0.90
CA TYR A 111 -11.35 7.07 0.64
C TYR A 111 -10.60 5.91 -0.02
N PRO A 112 -10.60 5.82 -1.36
CA PRO A 112 -9.76 4.86 -2.07
C PRO A 112 -8.29 5.28 -2.00
N LEU A 113 -7.46 4.44 -1.39
CA LEU A 113 -6.01 4.63 -1.25
C LEU A 113 -5.31 3.53 -2.05
N LEU A 114 -4.58 3.90 -3.08
CA LEU A 114 -3.80 2.97 -3.89
C LEU A 114 -2.33 3.03 -3.46
N PHE A 115 -1.80 1.88 -3.05
CA PHE A 115 -0.40 1.71 -2.68
C PHE A 115 0.34 1.01 -3.81
N LEU A 116 1.45 1.60 -4.25
CA LEU A 116 2.27 1.11 -5.36
C LEU A 116 3.74 0.99 -4.94
N HIS A 117 4.41 -0.01 -5.49
CA HIS A 117 5.86 -0.13 -5.44
C HIS A 117 6.36 -0.24 -6.87
N LEU A 118 6.86 0.86 -7.41
CA LEU A 118 7.21 0.98 -8.81
C LEU A 118 8.54 0.29 -9.14
N LYS A 119 8.82 0.13 -10.41
CA LYS A 119 10.07 -0.50 -10.87
C LYS A 119 11.27 0.40 -10.60
N SER A 120 12.26 -0.09 -9.87
CA SER A 120 13.43 0.67 -9.40
C SER A 120 14.57 0.84 -10.43
N MET A 121 14.48 0.23 -11.63
CA MET A 121 15.58 0.31 -12.62
C MET A 121 15.66 1.69 -13.28
N SER A 122 16.88 2.17 -13.49
CA SER A 122 17.20 3.46 -14.13
C SER A 122 17.46 3.37 -15.63
N ASP A 123 17.24 2.20 -16.24
CA ASP A 123 17.32 2.02 -17.70
C ASP A 123 16.01 2.47 -18.39
N PRO A 124 16.02 2.64 -19.74
CA PRO A 124 14.84 3.09 -20.48
C PRO A 124 13.60 2.21 -20.28
N LYS A 125 13.78 0.89 -20.10
CA LYS A 125 12.67 -0.04 -19.85
C LYS A 125 12.08 0.20 -18.45
N GLY A 126 12.92 0.40 -17.43
CA GLY A 126 12.48 0.71 -16.08
C GLY A 126 11.71 2.02 -16.00
N PHE A 127 12.18 3.05 -16.70
CA PHE A 127 11.46 4.33 -16.82
C PHE A 127 10.10 4.16 -17.47
N GLY A 128 10.04 3.46 -18.63
CA GLY A 128 8.77 3.22 -19.33
C GLY A 128 7.77 2.43 -18.51
N LEU A 129 8.22 1.47 -17.70
CA LEU A 129 7.34 0.72 -16.79
C LEU A 129 6.79 1.61 -15.67
N ARG A 130 7.62 2.49 -15.08
CA ARG A 130 7.15 3.45 -14.07
C ARG A 130 6.13 4.41 -14.64
N ASP A 131 6.39 4.97 -15.82
CA ASP A 131 5.48 5.88 -16.50
C ASP A 131 4.13 5.21 -16.75
N ASP A 132 4.10 3.98 -17.27
CA ASP A 132 2.87 3.22 -17.48
C ASP A 132 2.10 2.97 -16.16
N MET A 133 2.81 2.61 -15.10
CA MET A 133 2.18 2.40 -13.78
C MET A 133 1.58 3.70 -13.22
N ILE A 134 2.28 4.82 -13.34
CA ILE A 134 1.80 6.14 -12.90
C ILE A 134 0.60 6.59 -13.76
N GLU A 135 0.68 6.43 -15.09
CA GLU A 135 -0.42 6.77 -15.99
C GLU A 135 -1.68 5.95 -15.66
N ARG A 136 -1.53 4.66 -15.37
CA ARG A 136 -2.64 3.81 -14.91
C ARG A 136 -3.23 4.31 -13.58
N ALA A 137 -2.38 4.70 -12.62
CA ALA A 137 -2.85 5.25 -11.35
C ALA A 137 -3.63 6.56 -11.55
N CYS A 138 -3.15 7.45 -12.42
CA CYS A 138 -3.85 8.68 -12.78
C CYS A 138 -5.17 8.40 -13.50
N SER A 139 -5.18 7.47 -14.46
CA SER A 139 -6.37 7.08 -15.23
C SER A 139 -7.41 6.39 -14.36
N PHE A 140 -6.98 5.62 -13.37
CA PHE A 140 -7.86 4.94 -12.42
C PHE A 140 -8.75 5.92 -11.65
N ARG A 141 -8.28 7.15 -11.42
CA ARG A 141 -9.08 8.23 -10.85
C ARG A 141 -10.39 8.42 -11.61
N SER A 142 -10.36 8.42 -12.94
CA SER A 142 -11.57 8.61 -13.75
C SER A 142 -12.62 7.52 -13.50
N THR A 143 -12.19 6.29 -13.28
CA THR A 143 -13.07 5.17 -12.92
C THR A 143 -13.71 5.38 -11.55
N LEU A 144 -12.90 5.78 -10.57
CA LEU A 144 -13.38 6.06 -9.21
C LEU A 144 -14.30 7.28 -9.15
N ASP A 145 -13.99 8.32 -9.92
CA ASP A 145 -14.85 9.51 -10.05
C ASP A 145 -16.23 9.16 -10.60
N LYS A 146 -16.29 8.32 -11.64
CA LYS A 146 -17.58 7.82 -12.18
C LYS A 146 -18.35 7.05 -11.12
N ALA A 147 -17.69 6.17 -10.37
CA ALA A 147 -18.31 5.40 -9.29
C ALA A 147 -18.80 6.31 -8.13
N ALA A 148 -18.11 7.42 -7.88
CA ALA A 148 -18.45 8.42 -6.87
C ALA A 148 -19.50 9.45 -7.32
N GLY A 149 -20.04 9.33 -8.55
CA GLY A 149 -21.10 10.19 -9.06
C GLY A 149 -20.64 11.37 -9.93
N GLY A 150 -19.38 11.39 -10.39
CA GLY A 150 -18.88 12.36 -11.36
C GLY A 150 -17.45 12.82 -11.16
N ALA A 151 -16.97 13.62 -12.11
CA ALA A 151 -15.58 14.10 -12.10
C ALA A 151 -15.20 14.85 -10.81
N GLY A 152 -14.06 14.53 -10.23
CA GLY A 152 -13.53 15.14 -9.02
C GLY A 152 -14.26 14.75 -7.73
N LYS A 153 -15.12 13.73 -7.75
CA LYS A 153 -15.90 13.29 -6.58
C LYS A 153 -15.22 12.23 -5.73
N ALA A 154 -14.29 11.48 -6.29
CA ALA A 154 -13.55 10.47 -5.52
C ALA A 154 -12.49 11.12 -4.62
N ASN A 155 -12.47 10.74 -3.34
CA ASN A 155 -11.40 11.08 -2.40
C ASN A 155 -10.20 10.15 -2.62
N TYR A 156 -9.70 10.10 -3.85
CA TYR A 156 -8.65 9.17 -4.27
C TYR A 156 -7.26 9.73 -4.04
N LEU A 157 -6.40 8.90 -3.49
CA LEU A 157 -4.98 9.18 -3.35
C LEU A 157 -4.19 7.92 -3.72
N PHE A 158 -3.09 8.08 -4.45
CA PHE A 158 -2.09 7.02 -4.58
C PHE A 158 -0.77 7.46 -3.95
N MET A 159 -0.07 6.50 -3.39
CA MET A 159 1.19 6.70 -2.71
C MET A 159 2.03 5.42 -2.77
N GLY A 160 3.30 5.55 -2.46
CA GLY A 160 4.16 4.39 -2.42
C GLY A 160 5.63 4.72 -2.54
N ASP A 161 6.38 3.71 -2.94
CA ASP A 161 7.75 3.87 -3.43
C ASP A 161 7.67 4.10 -4.94
N LEU A 162 7.69 5.40 -5.33
CA LEU A 162 7.33 5.89 -6.67
C LEU A 162 8.58 6.22 -7.51
#